data_23a66c813def54a6e15220bbcaf0d4ab
#
_entry.id   23a66c813def54a6e15220bbcaf0d4ab
#
_cell.length_a   1.000
_cell.length_b   1.000
_cell.length_c   1.000
_cell.angle_alpha   90.00
_cell.angle_beta   90.00
_cell.angle_gamma   90.00
#
_symmetry.space_group_name_H-M   'P 1'
#
loop_
_entity.id
_entity.type
_entity.pdbx_description
1 polymer ?
#
loop_
_entity_poly.entity_id
_entity_poly.type
_entity_poly.pdbx_seq_one_letter_code
_entity_poly.pdbx_strand_id
1 'polypeptide(L)'
;RVSFDKHSSELLPKDEKLIHYLAKHKHTSCFEHMGATLKLKVPIFIARQIQRHRTFSYNEISRRYVDSPPEFFWPDKWRKRAENAKQGSSDEEVVETMLRPASDDRWPVQRVADEYIKYVGSLYSDMLEEGIAPELARMILPQNMYTEMYMSGNLRAWSHFLHLRLDGHAQKEVQD
;
A
#
# COMPACT_ATOMS: atom_id res chain seq x y z
N ARG A 1 -1.04 12.96 32.15
CA ARG A 1 -1.62 14.30 32.02
C ARG A 1 -0.62 15.36 32.44
N VAL A 2 -0.48 16.41 31.65
CA VAL A 2 0.29 17.60 32.06
C VAL A 2 -0.47 18.39 33.15
N SER A 3 -1.81 18.39 33.07
CA SER A 3 -2.66 19.10 34.03
C SER A 3 -2.55 18.49 35.41
N PHE A 4 -2.21 19.34 36.41
CA PHE A 4 -2.18 19.01 37.83
C PHE A 4 -1.17 17.92 38.22
N ASP A 5 -0.16 17.67 37.42
CA ASP A 5 0.92 16.70 37.68
C ASP A 5 0.42 15.32 38.13
N LYS A 6 -0.69 14.87 37.53
CA LYS A 6 -1.29 13.57 37.86
C LYS A 6 -0.74 12.49 36.92
N HIS A 7 0.17 11.69 37.45
CA HIS A 7 0.69 10.51 36.79
C HIS A 7 -0.05 9.25 37.26
N SER A 8 -0.19 8.28 36.36
CA SER A 8 -0.63 6.93 36.67
C SER A 8 0.33 5.97 35.99
N SER A 9 0.92 5.04 36.76
CA SER A 9 1.74 3.97 36.21
C SER A 9 0.92 2.83 35.61
N GLU A 10 -0.38 2.79 35.92
CA GLU A 10 -1.31 1.77 35.46
C GLU A 10 -2.52 2.45 34.78
N LEU A 11 -3.07 1.77 33.77
CA LEU A 11 -4.30 2.18 33.10
C LEU A 11 -5.51 1.81 33.97
N LEU A 12 -6.16 2.80 34.52
CA LEU A 12 -7.35 2.62 35.36
C LEU A 12 -8.63 2.84 34.53
N PRO A 13 -9.79 2.29 34.95
CA PRO A 13 -11.07 2.49 34.23
C PRO A 13 -11.47 3.96 34.02
N LYS A 14 -11.05 4.85 34.92
CA LYS A 14 -11.25 6.31 34.76
C LYS A 14 -10.39 6.91 33.64
N ASP A 15 -9.22 6.33 33.38
CA ASP A 15 -8.31 6.80 32.33
C ASP A 15 -8.81 6.34 30.98
N GLU A 16 -9.34 5.12 30.87
CA GLU A 16 -10.02 4.63 29.67
C GLU A 16 -11.20 5.52 29.30
N LYS A 17 -12.07 5.85 30.26
CA LYS A 17 -13.21 6.76 30.05
C LYS A 17 -12.74 8.14 29.56
N LEU A 18 -11.64 8.63 30.09
CA LEU A 18 -11.08 9.92 29.65
C LEU A 18 -10.52 9.83 28.22
N ILE A 19 -9.80 8.75 27.88
CA ILE A 19 -9.27 8.53 26.53
C ILE A 19 -10.42 8.51 25.51
N HIS A 20 -11.48 7.75 25.79
CA HIS A 20 -12.68 7.72 24.95
C HIS A 20 -13.36 9.08 24.83
N TYR A 21 -13.48 9.82 25.94
CA TYR A 21 -14.03 11.18 25.92
C TYR A 21 -13.21 12.12 25.02
N LEU A 22 -11.88 12.12 25.16
CA LEU A 22 -10.98 12.97 24.38
C LEU A 22 -11.04 12.60 22.88
N ALA A 23 -11.08 11.32 22.55
CA ALA A 23 -11.22 10.86 21.19
C ALA A 23 -12.57 11.29 20.58
N LYS A 24 -13.68 11.05 21.28
CA LYS A 24 -15.03 11.41 20.86
C LYS A 24 -15.18 12.91 20.57
N HIS A 25 -14.59 13.74 21.42
CA HIS A 25 -14.66 15.20 21.31
C HIS A 25 -13.51 15.80 20.49
N LYS A 26 -12.75 14.97 19.77
CA LYS A 26 -11.67 15.39 18.86
C LYS A 26 -10.57 16.22 19.53
N HIS A 27 -10.30 15.97 20.81
CA HIS A 27 -9.13 16.52 21.50
C HIS A 27 -7.88 15.74 21.09
N THR A 28 -7.40 15.97 19.89
CA THR A 28 -6.44 15.11 19.21
C THR A 28 -4.99 15.29 19.64
N SER A 29 -4.62 16.42 20.23
CA SER A 29 -3.23 16.71 20.61
C SER A 29 -2.62 15.69 21.57
N CYS A 30 -3.41 15.12 22.48
CA CYS A 30 -2.95 14.09 23.41
C CYS A 30 -2.55 12.78 22.71
N PHE A 31 -3.02 12.54 21.47
CA PHE A 31 -2.69 11.37 20.65
C PHE A 31 -1.51 11.61 19.71
N GLU A 32 -0.87 12.77 19.77
CA GLU A 32 0.28 13.11 18.92
C GLU A 32 1.63 12.77 19.56
N HIS A 33 1.64 12.46 20.85
CA HIS A 33 2.87 12.15 21.62
C HIS A 33 3.25 10.66 21.61
N MET A 34 2.39 9.81 21.08
CA MET A 34 2.64 8.39 20.91
C MET A 34 2.80 8.08 19.43
N GLY A 35 3.74 7.22 19.08
CA GLY A 35 4.00 6.85 17.70
C GLY A 35 4.22 5.36 17.52
N ALA A 36 4.05 4.91 16.29
CA ALA A 36 4.38 3.57 15.86
C ALA A 36 5.09 3.62 14.51
N THR A 37 5.99 2.67 14.31
CA THR A 37 6.67 2.40 13.05
C THR A 37 6.34 0.99 12.60
N LEU A 38 5.85 0.86 11.37
CA LEU A 38 5.59 -0.43 10.74
C LEU A 38 6.52 -0.62 9.54
N LYS A 39 6.98 -1.85 9.33
CA LYS A 39 7.59 -2.28 8.07
C LYS A 39 6.49 -2.83 7.18
N LEU A 40 6.32 -2.24 6.02
CA LEU A 40 5.30 -2.62 5.04
C LEU A 40 5.98 -3.26 3.83
N LYS A 41 5.38 -4.33 3.27
CA LYS A 41 5.69 -4.88 1.97
C LYS A 41 4.42 -4.80 1.13
N VAL A 42 4.40 -3.88 0.19
CA VAL A 42 3.21 -3.57 -0.62
C VAL A 42 3.59 -3.35 -2.08
N PRO A 43 2.69 -3.57 -3.06
CA PRO A 43 2.99 -3.20 -4.43
C PRO A 43 3.06 -1.67 -4.60
N ILE A 44 3.86 -1.20 -5.56
CA ILE A 44 4.11 0.23 -5.78
C ILE A 44 2.81 1.02 -5.95
N PHE A 45 1.80 0.48 -6.66
CA PHE A 45 0.53 1.19 -6.84
C PHE A 45 -0.21 1.43 -5.52
N ILE A 46 -0.03 0.57 -4.50
CA ILE A 46 -0.55 0.76 -3.14
C ILE A 46 0.37 1.71 -2.35
N ALA A 47 1.69 1.54 -2.44
CA ALA A 47 2.63 2.45 -1.79
C ALA A 47 2.35 3.92 -2.16
N ARG A 48 2.04 4.21 -3.43
CA ARG A 48 1.67 5.56 -3.89
C ARG A 48 0.40 6.11 -3.24
N GLN A 49 -0.57 5.26 -2.91
CA GLN A 49 -1.77 5.68 -2.17
C GLN A 49 -1.47 5.93 -0.70
N ILE A 50 -0.65 5.08 -0.08
CA ILE A 50 -0.21 5.22 1.31
C ILE A 50 0.59 6.52 1.48
N GLN A 51 1.52 6.81 0.60
CA GLN A 51 2.38 8.00 0.64
C GLN A 51 1.61 9.33 0.43
N ARG A 52 0.36 9.30 0.03
CA ARG A 52 -0.52 10.50 0.03
C ARG A 52 -0.86 10.99 1.44
N HIS A 53 -0.66 10.16 2.47
CA HIS A 53 -0.79 10.54 3.88
C HIS A 53 0.48 11.24 4.38
N ARG A 54 0.55 12.56 4.18
CA ARG A 54 1.75 13.38 4.41
C ARG A 54 2.12 13.59 5.89
N THR A 55 1.33 13.04 6.81
CA THR A 55 1.59 13.10 8.26
C THR A 55 2.49 11.96 8.75
N PHE A 56 2.97 11.12 7.84
CA PHE A 56 3.89 10.04 8.12
C PHE A 56 5.28 10.33 7.56
N SER A 57 6.28 9.70 8.17
CA SER A 57 7.63 9.58 7.62
C SER A 57 7.79 8.23 6.96
N TYR A 58 8.44 8.22 5.79
CA TYR A 58 8.64 7.02 4.98
C TYR A 58 10.13 6.82 4.71
N ASN A 59 10.57 5.56 4.76
CA ASN A 59 11.87 5.13 4.27
C ASN A 59 11.67 3.90 3.41
N GLU A 60 11.77 4.06 2.10
CA GLU A 60 11.48 3.03 1.10
C GLU A 60 12.78 2.50 0.50
N ILE A 61 12.83 1.17 0.26
CA ILE A 61 13.93 0.54 -0.46
C ILE A 61 14.07 1.14 -1.85
N SER A 62 15.30 1.41 -2.26
CA SER A 62 15.57 1.96 -3.58
C SER A 62 16.20 0.94 -4.51
N ARG A 63 15.52 0.63 -5.60
CA ARG A 63 16.03 -0.19 -6.69
C ARG A 63 17.24 0.42 -7.44
N ARG A 64 17.71 1.60 -7.05
CA ARG A 64 18.98 2.12 -7.52
C ARG A 64 20.17 1.37 -6.94
N TYR A 65 19.96 0.70 -5.81
CA TYR A 65 21.02 0.03 -5.04
C TYR A 65 20.74 -1.46 -4.79
N VAL A 66 19.64 -1.97 -5.35
CA VAL A 66 19.22 -3.34 -5.14
C VAL A 66 18.90 -3.96 -6.51
N ASP A 67 19.65 -4.97 -6.85
CA ASP A 67 19.60 -5.74 -8.12
C ASP A 67 19.01 -7.14 -7.94
N SER A 68 18.56 -7.51 -6.71
CA SER A 68 17.83 -8.75 -6.50
C SER A 68 16.58 -8.85 -7.41
N PRO A 69 16.18 -10.06 -7.83
CA PRO A 69 14.98 -10.24 -8.63
C PRO A 69 13.75 -9.55 -8.04
N PRO A 70 12.96 -8.83 -8.84
CA PRO A 70 11.74 -8.19 -8.36
C PRO A 70 10.66 -9.23 -8.09
N GLU A 71 9.85 -8.99 -7.05
CA GLU A 71 8.64 -9.74 -6.77
C GLU A 71 7.42 -8.94 -7.23
N PHE A 72 6.36 -9.64 -7.67
CA PHE A 72 5.17 -9.00 -8.23
C PHE A 72 3.89 -9.45 -7.52
N PHE A 73 3.01 -8.51 -7.31
CA PHE A 73 1.68 -8.74 -6.76
C PHE A 73 0.75 -9.25 -7.85
N TRP A 74 -0.07 -10.26 -7.50
CA TRP A 74 -1.19 -10.72 -8.28
C TRP A 74 -2.46 -10.71 -7.45
N PRO A 75 -3.58 -10.22 -7.98
CA PRO A 75 -4.85 -10.33 -7.29
C PRO A 75 -5.33 -11.79 -7.31
N ASP A 76 -5.95 -12.25 -6.24
CA ASP A 76 -6.59 -13.57 -6.19
C ASP A 76 -7.68 -13.71 -7.26
N LYS A 77 -8.35 -12.60 -7.57
CA LYS A 77 -9.36 -12.50 -8.62
C LYS A 77 -9.34 -11.15 -9.30
N TRP A 78 -9.60 -11.12 -10.59
CA TRP A 78 -9.77 -9.90 -11.36
C TRP A 78 -11.18 -9.34 -11.15
N ARG A 79 -11.32 -8.28 -10.37
CA ARG A 79 -12.62 -7.67 -10.03
C ARG A 79 -13.12 -6.77 -11.17
N LYS A 80 -14.44 -6.79 -11.36
CA LYS A 80 -15.10 -5.87 -12.30
C LYS A 80 -15.05 -4.44 -11.79
N ARG A 81 -15.19 -3.51 -12.73
CA ARG A 81 -15.43 -2.10 -12.40
C ARG A 81 -16.79 -1.96 -11.72
N ALA A 82 -16.89 -1.16 -10.67
CA ALA A 82 -18.17 -0.82 -10.05
C ALA A 82 -18.98 0.07 -11.01
N GLU A 83 -20.27 -0.26 -11.24
CA GLU A 83 -21.10 0.39 -12.26
C GLU A 83 -21.36 1.88 -11.98
N ASN A 84 -21.60 2.26 -10.72
CA ASN A 84 -22.00 3.61 -10.33
C ASN A 84 -20.95 4.35 -9.49
N ALA A 85 -19.69 3.90 -9.50
CA ALA A 85 -18.62 4.52 -8.74
C ALA A 85 -17.54 5.12 -9.64
N LYS A 86 -17.09 6.32 -9.28
CA LYS A 86 -15.97 6.96 -9.96
C LYS A 86 -14.65 6.24 -9.68
N GLN A 87 -14.57 5.52 -8.56
CA GLN A 87 -13.41 4.74 -8.12
C GLN A 87 -13.89 3.48 -7.37
N GLY A 88 -13.02 2.49 -7.26
CA GLY A 88 -13.32 1.21 -6.63
C GLY A 88 -13.69 0.12 -7.64
N SER A 89 -13.76 -1.09 -7.15
CA SER A 89 -14.17 -2.28 -7.89
C SER A 89 -15.38 -2.92 -7.20
N SER A 90 -16.19 -3.66 -7.97
CA SER A 90 -17.20 -4.54 -7.39
C SER A 90 -16.54 -5.81 -6.84
N ASP A 91 -17.26 -6.58 -6.03
CA ASP A 91 -16.80 -7.90 -5.58
C ASP A 91 -16.97 -8.99 -6.65
N GLU A 92 -17.61 -8.66 -7.78
CA GLU A 92 -17.78 -9.58 -8.89
C GLU A 92 -16.46 -9.82 -9.63
N GLU A 93 -16.22 -11.08 -9.96
CA GLU A 93 -15.06 -11.50 -10.72
C GLU A 93 -15.27 -11.37 -12.23
N VAL A 94 -14.19 -11.05 -12.93
CA VAL A 94 -14.12 -11.10 -14.39
C VAL A 94 -13.66 -12.49 -14.82
N VAL A 95 -14.61 -13.40 -15.05
CA VAL A 95 -14.30 -14.83 -15.31
C VAL A 95 -13.88 -15.08 -16.76
N GLU A 96 -14.43 -14.36 -17.73
CA GLU A 96 -14.27 -14.66 -19.17
C GLU A 96 -13.62 -13.54 -19.98
N THR A 97 -12.88 -12.64 -19.35
CA THR A 97 -12.24 -11.56 -20.10
C THR A 97 -11.05 -12.08 -20.88
N MET A 98 -11.15 -11.91 -22.19
CA MET A 98 -10.10 -12.23 -23.14
C MET A 98 -9.45 -10.93 -23.61
N LEU A 99 -8.16 -10.80 -23.38
CA LEU A 99 -7.34 -9.70 -23.89
C LEU A 99 -6.71 -10.08 -25.23
N ARG A 100 -6.39 -9.07 -26.03
CA ARG A 100 -5.55 -9.23 -27.22
C ARG A 100 -4.14 -8.81 -26.87
N PRO A 101 -3.19 -9.73 -26.69
CA PRO A 101 -1.78 -9.38 -26.74
C PRO A 101 -1.46 -8.86 -28.16
N ALA A 102 -0.22 -8.55 -28.46
CA ALA A 102 0.19 -8.00 -29.76
C ALA A 102 -0.13 -8.93 -30.96
N SER A 103 -0.67 -10.11 -30.73
CA SER A 103 -1.18 -11.06 -31.75
C SER A 103 -2.69 -10.99 -31.89
N ASP A 104 -3.23 -11.52 -33.00
CA ASP A 104 -4.69 -11.57 -33.24
C ASP A 104 -5.44 -12.56 -32.32
N ASP A 105 -4.72 -13.41 -31.62
CA ASP A 105 -5.31 -14.36 -30.69
C ASP A 105 -5.82 -13.68 -29.41
N ARG A 106 -6.89 -14.21 -28.86
CA ARG A 106 -7.48 -13.74 -27.58
C ARG A 106 -7.06 -14.69 -26.46
N TRP A 107 -6.45 -14.14 -25.42
CA TRP A 107 -6.00 -14.91 -24.28
C TRP A 107 -6.68 -14.47 -22.98
N PRO A 108 -6.85 -15.38 -21.99
CA PRO A 108 -7.30 -15.01 -20.65
C PRO A 108 -6.40 -13.93 -20.04
N VAL A 109 -7.01 -12.99 -19.30
CA VAL A 109 -6.29 -11.86 -18.69
C VAL A 109 -5.08 -12.32 -17.86
N GLN A 110 -5.25 -13.39 -17.09
CA GLN A 110 -4.17 -13.95 -16.26
C GLN A 110 -2.97 -14.37 -17.10
N ARG A 111 -3.21 -15.11 -18.20
CA ARG A 111 -2.14 -15.55 -19.09
C ARG A 111 -1.35 -14.39 -19.70
N VAL A 112 -2.07 -13.35 -20.16
CA VAL A 112 -1.41 -12.16 -20.74
C VAL A 112 -0.56 -11.45 -19.69
N ALA A 113 -1.07 -11.35 -18.47
CA ALA A 113 -0.37 -10.72 -17.37
C ALA A 113 0.89 -11.53 -16.97
N ASP A 114 0.77 -12.85 -16.85
CA ASP A 114 1.90 -13.75 -16.53
C ASP A 114 3.02 -13.67 -17.57
N GLU A 115 2.67 -13.71 -18.86
CA GLU A 115 3.65 -13.61 -19.94
C GLU A 115 4.35 -12.24 -19.95
N TYR A 116 3.58 -11.16 -19.69
CA TYR A 116 4.15 -9.81 -19.59
C TYR A 116 5.15 -9.69 -18.45
N ILE A 117 4.83 -10.22 -17.27
CA ILE A 117 5.74 -10.17 -16.12
C ILE A 117 7.00 -11.00 -16.32
N LYS A 118 6.88 -12.20 -16.91
CA LYS A 118 8.04 -13.01 -17.28
C LYS A 118 8.96 -12.26 -18.23
N TYR A 119 8.39 -11.66 -19.28
CA TYR A 119 9.16 -10.89 -20.25
C TYR A 119 9.87 -9.70 -19.60
N VAL A 120 9.15 -8.90 -18.79
CA VAL A 120 9.73 -7.73 -18.11
C VAL A 120 10.80 -8.14 -17.10
N GLY A 121 10.59 -9.25 -16.37
CA GLY A 121 11.57 -9.78 -15.43
C GLY A 121 12.86 -10.22 -16.12
N SER A 122 12.77 -10.94 -17.25
CA SER A 122 13.92 -11.32 -18.06
C SER A 122 14.63 -10.08 -18.61
N LEU A 123 13.88 -9.18 -19.25
CA LEU A 123 14.45 -7.94 -19.80
C LEU A 123 15.19 -7.11 -18.74
N TYR A 124 14.64 -7.02 -17.53
CA TYR A 124 15.31 -6.32 -16.43
C TYR A 124 16.64 -6.96 -16.06
N SER A 125 16.66 -8.30 -15.97
CA SER A 125 17.90 -9.05 -15.69
C SER A 125 18.94 -8.88 -16.80
N ASP A 126 18.53 -9.02 -18.05
CA ASP A 126 19.40 -8.83 -19.23
C ASP A 126 20.00 -7.43 -19.26
N MET A 127 19.19 -6.40 -18.94
CA MET A 127 19.69 -5.01 -18.86
C MET A 127 20.79 -4.84 -17.81
N LEU A 128 20.65 -5.50 -16.65
CA LEU A 128 21.67 -5.45 -15.60
C LEU A 128 22.94 -6.20 -16.00
N GLU A 129 22.79 -7.38 -16.62
CA GLU A 129 23.91 -8.20 -17.12
C GLU A 129 24.71 -7.47 -18.21
N GLU A 130 24.03 -6.73 -19.08
CA GLU A 130 24.67 -5.86 -20.09
C GLU A 130 25.27 -4.56 -19.52
N GLY A 131 25.24 -4.39 -18.19
CA GLY A 131 25.86 -3.27 -17.48
C GLY A 131 25.04 -1.98 -17.48
N ILE A 132 23.74 -2.03 -17.82
CA ILE A 132 22.86 -0.87 -17.69
C ILE A 132 22.65 -0.57 -16.20
N ALA A 133 22.85 0.70 -15.82
CA ALA A 133 22.73 1.13 -14.43
C ALA A 133 21.33 0.78 -13.85
N PRO A 134 21.26 0.21 -12.62
CA PRO A 134 19.98 -0.17 -11.99
C PRO A 134 18.97 0.96 -11.93
N GLU A 135 19.43 2.22 -11.80
CA GLU A 135 18.55 3.40 -11.80
C GLU A 135 17.82 3.63 -13.13
N LEU A 136 18.36 3.11 -14.24
CA LEU A 136 17.71 3.12 -15.56
C LEU A 136 16.94 1.83 -15.81
N ALA A 137 17.54 0.67 -15.56
CA ALA A 137 16.92 -0.62 -15.79
C ALA A 137 15.55 -0.74 -15.08
N ARG A 138 15.43 -0.23 -13.86
CA ARG A 138 14.16 -0.24 -13.09
C ARG A 138 13.00 0.52 -13.75
N MET A 139 13.24 1.35 -14.78
CA MET A 139 12.17 2.10 -15.46
C MET A 139 11.10 1.20 -16.07
N ILE A 140 11.49 -0.01 -16.50
CA ILE A 140 10.58 -0.95 -17.16
C ILE A 140 9.72 -1.75 -16.19
N LEU A 141 10.04 -1.72 -14.89
CA LEU A 141 9.34 -2.52 -13.88
C LEU A 141 7.92 -1.97 -13.64
N PRO A 142 6.89 -2.82 -13.69
CA PRO A 142 5.51 -2.39 -13.58
C PRO A 142 5.12 -2.05 -12.14
N GLN A 143 3.99 -1.36 -11.99
CA GLN A 143 3.54 -0.85 -10.69
C GLN A 143 3.06 -1.93 -9.71
N ASN A 144 2.79 -3.15 -10.17
CA ASN A 144 2.48 -4.28 -9.31
C ASN A 144 3.74 -4.94 -8.69
N MET A 145 4.94 -4.44 -8.99
CA MET A 145 6.16 -4.83 -8.28
C MET A 145 6.04 -4.47 -6.80
N TYR A 146 6.42 -5.41 -5.92
CA TYR A 146 6.50 -5.12 -4.49
C TYR A 146 7.64 -4.17 -4.15
N THR A 147 7.36 -3.30 -3.21
CA THR A 147 8.35 -2.49 -2.51
C THR A 147 8.25 -2.72 -1.01
N GLU A 148 9.31 -2.41 -0.27
CA GLU A 148 9.33 -2.45 1.18
C GLU A 148 9.63 -1.06 1.71
N MET A 149 8.94 -0.66 2.78
CA MET A 149 9.17 0.62 3.42
C MET A 149 8.88 0.60 4.92
N TYR A 150 9.59 1.41 5.66
CA TYR A 150 9.17 1.82 6.99
C TYR A 150 8.21 3.00 6.88
N MET A 151 7.13 2.93 7.64
CA MET A 151 6.14 3.98 7.79
C MET A 151 5.98 4.33 9.26
N SER A 152 6.33 5.55 9.63
CA SER A 152 6.29 6.04 11.01
C SER A 152 5.32 7.19 11.16
N GLY A 153 4.49 7.14 12.17
CA GLY A 153 3.53 8.21 12.47
C GLY A 153 3.04 8.18 13.91
N ASN A 154 2.46 9.29 14.35
CA ASN A 154 1.82 9.34 15.65
C ASN A 154 0.41 8.69 15.62
N LEU A 155 -0.15 8.43 16.79
CA LEU A 155 -1.44 7.74 16.91
C LEU A 155 -2.58 8.47 16.21
N ARG A 156 -2.58 9.80 16.20
CA ARG A 156 -3.55 10.59 15.44
C ARG A 156 -3.47 10.34 13.95
N ALA A 157 -2.25 10.31 13.40
CA ALA A 157 -2.01 10.02 11.98
C ALA A 157 -2.48 8.61 11.63
N TRP A 158 -2.13 7.59 12.45
CA TRP A 158 -2.58 6.22 12.28
C TRP A 158 -4.10 6.08 12.32
N SER A 159 -4.77 6.72 13.29
CA SER A 159 -6.23 6.71 13.37
C SER A 159 -6.89 7.29 12.12
N HIS A 160 -6.36 8.41 11.62
CA HIS A 160 -6.86 9.01 10.38
C HIS A 160 -6.61 8.14 9.15
N PHE A 161 -5.44 7.53 9.06
CA PHE A 161 -5.09 6.59 7.99
C PHE A 161 -6.06 5.41 7.96
N LEU A 162 -6.24 4.73 9.09
CA LEU A 162 -7.15 3.59 9.21
C LEU A 162 -8.60 3.96 8.90
N HIS A 163 -9.07 5.11 9.39
CA HIS A 163 -10.41 5.58 9.06
C HIS A 163 -10.65 5.73 7.56
N LEU A 164 -9.67 6.23 6.81
CA LEU A 164 -9.80 6.42 5.36
C LEU A 164 -9.53 5.14 4.56
N ARG A 165 -8.69 4.24 5.04
CA ARG A 165 -8.24 3.07 4.28
C ARG A 165 -9.01 1.80 4.57
N LEU A 166 -9.70 1.74 5.71
CA LEU A 166 -10.67 0.69 6.02
C LEU A 166 -12.10 1.03 5.56
N ASP A 167 -12.32 2.21 4.99
CA ASP A 167 -13.61 2.58 4.40
C ASP A 167 -13.93 1.67 3.20
N GLY A 168 -15.18 1.22 3.09
CA GLY A 168 -15.61 0.30 2.03
C GLY A 168 -15.45 0.83 0.60
N HIS A 169 -15.24 2.14 0.41
CA HIS A 169 -14.94 2.75 -0.88
C HIS A 169 -13.42 2.83 -1.17
N ALA A 170 -12.57 2.48 -0.21
CA ALA A 170 -11.14 2.39 -0.46
C ALA A 170 -10.83 1.18 -1.35
N GLN A 171 -9.70 1.24 -2.05
CA GLN A 171 -9.25 0.11 -2.86
C GLN A 171 -9.00 -1.12 -1.98
N LYS A 172 -9.46 -2.29 -2.40
CA LYS A 172 -9.41 -3.53 -1.61
C LYS A 172 -7.99 -3.84 -1.10
N GLU A 173 -7.00 -3.75 -1.97
CA GLU A 173 -5.60 -4.05 -1.66
C GLU A 173 -4.95 -3.09 -0.65
N VAL A 174 -5.61 -1.99 -0.29
CA VAL A 174 -5.14 -1.10 0.78
C VAL A 174 -5.94 -1.30 2.07
N GLN A 175 -7.11 -1.97 2.00
CA GLN A 175 -7.89 -2.35 3.17
C GLN A 175 -7.25 -3.55 3.90
N ASP A 176 -6.70 -4.50 3.13
CA ASP A 176 -6.05 -5.73 3.59
C ASP A 176 -4.66 -5.44 4.17
#